data_aab0375ad4a878031dc5ecba5873d322
#
_entry.id   aab0375ad4a878031dc5ecba5873d322
#
_cell.length_a   1.000
_cell.length_b   1.000
_cell.length_c   1.000
_cell.angle_alpha   90.00
_cell.angle_beta   90.00
_cell.angle_gamma   90.00
#
_symmetry.space_group_name_H-M   'P 1'
#
loop_
_entity.id
_entity.type
_entity.pdbx_description
1 polymer ?
#
loop_
_entity_poly.entity_id
_entity_poly.type
_entity_poly.pdbx_seq_one_letter_code
_entity_poly.pdbx_strand_id
1 'polypeptide(L)'
;MLLQELSAAIGISGDEGDVRSLIHAAIAPHVTDVHIDSMGNLTALKKGSGAASLRVMLDAHMDEVGFMVLGADNDGLLRFTAIGGIDDRILPGMRVKVGRKGHQGVILSTPIHMGREAAVKTIKDLRID
;
A
#
# COMPACT_ATOMS: atom_id res chain seq x y z
N MET A 1 -10.50 -15.91 1.56
CA MET A 1 -11.64 -14.95 1.62
C MET A 1 -11.15 -13.65 0.98
N LEU A 2 -11.90 -13.07 0.03
CA LEU A 2 -11.44 -11.91 -0.77
C LEU A 2 -10.87 -10.75 0.07
N LEU A 3 -11.49 -10.40 1.20
CA LEU A 3 -10.98 -9.37 2.10
C LEU A 3 -9.59 -9.68 2.65
N GLN A 4 -9.33 -10.94 3.00
CA GLN A 4 -8.01 -11.37 3.48
C GLN A 4 -6.96 -11.28 2.38
N GLU A 5 -7.31 -11.65 1.15
CA GLU A 5 -6.41 -11.58 -0.01
C GLU A 5 -6.08 -10.13 -0.36
N LEU A 6 -7.10 -9.25 -0.37
CA LEU A 6 -6.92 -7.81 -0.59
C LEU A 6 -6.04 -7.16 0.48
N SER A 7 -6.28 -7.50 1.77
CA SER A 7 -5.48 -6.95 2.89
C SER A 7 -4.04 -7.50 2.94
N ALA A 8 -3.76 -8.63 2.29
CA ALA A 8 -2.43 -9.23 2.26
C ALA A 8 -1.62 -8.79 1.02
N ALA A 9 -2.29 -8.31 -0.02
CA ALA A 9 -1.66 -7.81 -1.23
C ALA A 9 -0.87 -6.53 -0.96
N ILE A 10 0.18 -6.31 -1.72
CA ILE A 10 0.94 -5.06 -1.68
C ILE A 10 0.28 -4.08 -2.64
N GLY A 11 -0.15 -2.94 -2.12
CA GLY A 11 -0.88 -1.94 -2.90
C GLY A 11 -0.65 -0.52 -2.39
N ILE A 12 0.62 -0.07 -2.34
CA ILE A 12 0.91 1.33 -2.02
C ILE A 12 0.51 2.24 -3.18
N SER A 13 0.22 3.51 -2.90
CA SER A 13 -0.17 4.51 -3.92
C SER A 13 0.86 4.54 -5.05
N GLY A 14 0.40 4.31 -6.29
CA GLY A 14 1.21 4.22 -7.50
C GLY A 14 1.73 2.81 -7.82
N ASP A 15 1.52 1.80 -6.97
CA ASP A 15 1.85 0.38 -7.22
C ASP A 15 0.71 -0.56 -6.79
N GLU A 16 -0.53 -0.25 -7.18
CA GLU A 16 -1.75 -0.99 -6.82
C GLU A 16 -2.00 -2.22 -7.72
N GLY A 17 -1.04 -2.61 -8.55
CA GLY A 17 -1.22 -3.64 -9.57
C GLY A 17 -1.74 -4.98 -9.04
N ASP A 18 -1.24 -5.44 -7.90
CA ASP A 18 -1.64 -6.71 -7.29
C ASP A 18 -3.08 -6.63 -6.76
N VAL A 19 -3.44 -5.55 -6.07
CA VAL A 19 -4.81 -5.30 -5.57
C VAL A 19 -5.77 -5.22 -6.74
N ARG A 20 -5.44 -4.46 -7.79
CA ARG A 20 -6.25 -4.33 -9.01
C ARG A 20 -6.49 -5.67 -9.68
N SER A 21 -5.49 -6.53 -9.74
CA SER A 21 -5.60 -7.86 -10.34
C SER A 21 -6.56 -8.76 -9.55
N LEU A 22 -6.52 -8.73 -8.23
CA LEU A 22 -7.44 -9.46 -7.37
C LEU A 22 -8.88 -8.96 -7.55
N ILE A 23 -9.10 -7.64 -7.56
CA ILE A 23 -10.41 -7.06 -7.79
C ILE A 23 -10.92 -7.43 -9.18
N HIS A 24 -10.10 -7.28 -10.22
CA HIS A 24 -10.47 -7.65 -11.59
C HIS A 24 -10.92 -9.11 -11.68
N ALA A 25 -10.14 -10.03 -11.12
CA ALA A 25 -10.49 -11.45 -11.13
C ALA A 25 -11.82 -11.74 -10.40
N ALA A 26 -12.06 -11.04 -9.29
CA ALA A 26 -13.28 -11.22 -8.51
C ALA A 26 -14.54 -10.68 -9.21
N ILE A 27 -14.43 -9.55 -9.93
CA ILE A 27 -15.60 -8.90 -10.55
C ILE A 27 -15.87 -9.37 -11.98
N ALA A 28 -14.85 -9.83 -12.72
CA ALA A 28 -14.96 -10.17 -14.14
C ALA A 28 -16.15 -11.08 -14.50
N PRO A 29 -16.52 -12.11 -13.70
CA PRO A 29 -17.68 -12.93 -13.99
C PRO A 29 -19.04 -12.23 -13.86
N HIS A 30 -19.08 -11.04 -13.25
CA HIS A 30 -20.31 -10.35 -12.86
C HIS A 30 -20.55 -9.02 -13.56
N VAL A 31 -19.60 -8.58 -14.37
CA VAL A 31 -19.59 -7.24 -15.00
C VAL A 31 -19.28 -7.32 -16.49
N THR A 32 -19.49 -6.21 -17.19
CA THR A 32 -19.12 -6.00 -18.58
C THR A 32 -18.27 -4.74 -18.71
N ASP A 33 -17.64 -4.56 -19.87
CA ASP A 33 -16.91 -3.33 -20.22
C ASP A 33 -15.86 -2.95 -19.17
N VAL A 34 -15.05 -3.92 -18.73
CA VAL A 34 -13.96 -3.70 -17.82
C VAL A 34 -12.85 -2.90 -18.49
N HIS A 35 -12.44 -1.81 -17.90
CA HIS A 35 -11.41 -0.92 -18.42
C HIS A 35 -10.43 -0.50 -17.33
N ILE A 36 -9.15 -0.45 -17.67
CA ILE A 36 -8.09 0.10 -16.82
C ILE A 36 -7.50 1.29 -17.56
N ASP A 37 -7.56 2.46 -16.95
CA ASP A 37 -7.03 3.68 -17.53
C ASP A 37 -5.52 3.86 -17.28
N SER A 38 -4.95 4.95 -17.82
CA SER A 38 -3.52 5.28 -17.67
C SER A 38 -3.10 5.61 -16.23
N MET A 39 -4.06 5.95 -15.37
CA MET A 39 -3.83 6.19 -13.93
C MET A 39 -3.94 4.90 -13.11
N GLY A 40 -4.34 3.79 -13.74
CA GLY A 40 -4.52 2.52 -13.07
C GLY A 40 -5.92 2.35 -12.46
N ASN A 41 -6.87 3.25 -12.69
CA ASN A 41 -8.24 3.07 -12.23
C ASN A 41 -8.91 1.90 -12.96
N LEU A 42 -9.55 1.02 -12.19
CA LEU A 42 -10.34 -0.09 -12.71
C LEU A 42 -11.82 0.31 -12.72
N THR A 43 -12.41 0.38 -13.90
CA THR A 43 -13.84 0.65 -14.08
C THR A 43 -14.53 -0.54 -14.71
N ALA A 44 -15.75 -0.80 -14.31
CA ALA A 44 -16.57 -1.87 -14.88
C ALA A 44 -18.05 -1.51 -14.85
N LEU A 45 -18.79 -2.04 -15.81
CA LEU A 45 -20.23 -1.85 -15.90
C LEU A 45 -20.96 -3.15 -15.55
N LYS A 46 -21.90 -3.07 -14.63
CA LYS A 46 -22.90 -4.12 -14.39
C LYS A 46 -24.26 -3.64 -14.90
N LYS A 47 -24.74 -4.26 -15.99
CA LYS A 47 -26.06 -3.93 -16.52
C LYS A 47 -27.15 -4.41 -15.57
N GLY A 48 -28.11 -3.51 -15.29
CA GLY A 48 -29.31 -3.86 -14.53
C GLY A 48 -30.26 -4.75 -15.36
N SER A 49 -31.09 -5.50 -14.69
CA SER A 49 -32.11 -6.37 -15.29
C SER A 49 -33.51 -5.72 -15.38
N GLY A 50 -33.69 -4.53 -14.78
CA GLY A 50 -34.98 -3.84 -14.72
C GLY A 50 -35.16 -2.77 -15.80
N ALA A 51 -36.40 -2.29 -15.94
CA ALA A 51 -36.75 -1.19 -16.86
C ALA A 51 -36.41 0.20 -16.31
N ALA A 52 -35.86 0.31 -15.09
CA ALA A 52 -35.51 1.57 -14.45
C ALA A 52 -34.31 2.23 -15.12
N SER A 53 -34.36 3.54 -15.30
CA SER A 53 -33.26 4.35 -15.86
C SER A 53 -32.23 4.78 -14.83
N LEU A 54 -32.33 4.31 -13.57
CA LEU A 54 -31.42 4.69 -12.49
C LEU A 54 -30.01 4.13 -12.77
N ARG A 55 -29.02 5.02 -12.67
CA ARG A 55 -27.60 4.66 -12.72
C ARG A 55 -26.99 4.89 -11.34
N VAL A 56 -26.29 3.90 -10.82
CA VAL A 56 -25.58 3.96 -9.54
C VAL A 56 -24.11 3.79 -9.82
N MET A 57 -23.28 4.67 -9.27
CA MET A 57 -21.82 4.55 -9.26
C MET A 57 -21.39 4.11 -7.87
N LEU A 58 -20.57 3.06 -7.80
CA LEU A 58 -19.85 2.64 -6.60
C LEU A 58 -18.38 3.01 -6.81
N ASP A 59 -17.78 3.66 -5.84
CA ASP A 59 -16.41 4.14 -5.88
C ASP A 59 -15.67 3.75 -4.59
N ALA A 60 -14.43 3.26 -4.74
CA ALA A 60 -13.56 2.90 -3.62
C ALA A 60 -12.10 2.97 -4.08
N HIS A 61 -11.19 3.39 -3.20
CA HIS A 61 -9.77 3.37 -3.50
C HIS A 61 -9.17 1.97 -3.31
N MET A 62 -8.03 1.72 -3.99
CA MET A 62 -7.29 0.44 -3.95
C MET A 62 -5.99 0.54 -3.17
N ASP A 63 -5.48 1.75 -2.96
CA ASP A 63 -4.18 1.96 -2.35
C ASP A 63 -4.23 1.93 -0.82
N GLU A 64 -3.08 1.67 -0.26
CA GLU A 64 -2.78 1.81 1.17
C GLU A 64 -1.53 2.67 1.38
N VAL A 65 -1.36 3.18 2.59
CA VAL A 65 -0.13 3.87 2.98
C VAL A 65 1.05 2.90 3.02
N GLY A 66 2.25 3.39 2.72
CA GLY A 66 3.43 2.56 2.74
C GLY A 66 4.71 3.37 2.64
N PHE A 67 5.76 2.74 2.13
CA PHE A 67 7.09 3.35 2.07
C PHE A 67 7.73 3.13 0.70
N MET A 68 8.51 4.13 0.28
CA MET A 68 9.39 4.01 -0.88
C MET A 68 10.84 3.96 -0.42
N VAL A 69 11.57 2.94 -0.86
CA VAL A 69 13.02 2.83 -0.62
C VAL A 69 13.75 3.88 -1.45
N LEU A 70 14.59 4.67 -0.81
CA LEU A 70 15.41 5.72 -1.43
C LEU A 70 16.83 5.26 -1.77
N GLY A 71 17.30 4.20 -1.10
CA GLY A 71 18.63 3.64 -1.29
C GLY A 71 19.10 2.86 -0.08
N ALA A 72 20.30 2.31 -0.14
CA ALA A 72 20.95 1.63 0.96
C ALA A 72 22.14 2.43 1.48
N ASP A 73 22.38 2.38 2.78
CA ASP A 73 23.59 2.91 3.40
C ASP A 73 24.74 1.87 3.27
N ASN A 74 25.97 2.26 3.63
CA ASN A 74 27.15 1.39 3.48
C ASN A 74 27.12 0.12 4.34
N ASP A 75 26.31 0.12 5.39
CA ASP A 75 26.05 -1.00 6.30
C ASP A 75 24.90 -1.91 5.82
N GLY A 76 24.29 -1.59 4.68
CA GLY A 76 23.20 -2.35 4.08
C GLY A 76 21.81 -1.93 4.54
N LEU A 77 21.67 -1.04 5.50
CA LEU A 77 20.38 -0.54 5.97
C LEU A 77 19.70 0.33 4.91
N LEU A 78 18.38 0.18 4.75
CA LEU A 78 17.64 0.90 3.74
C LEU A 78 17.13 2.25 4.26
N ARG A 79 17.37 3.30 3.47
CA ARG A 79 16.70 4.60 3.62
C ARG A 79 15.37 4.58 2.91
N PHE A 80 14.37 5.19 3.50
CA PHE A 80 13.01 5.17 2.96
C PHE A 80 12.26 6.47 3.26
N THR A 81 11.16 6.68 2.57
CA THR A 81 10.22 7.79 2.82
C THR A 81 8.78 7.27 2.85
N ALA A 82 7.90 7.99 3.51
CA ALA A 82 6.49 7.65 3.55
C ALA A 82 5.80 7.94 2.21
N ILE A 83 4.89 7.07 1.82
CA ILE A 83 3.88 7.28 0.79
C ILE A 83 2.54 7.31 1.53
N GLY A 84 1.86 8.46 1.48
CA GLY A 84 0.67 8.72 2.28
C GLY A 84 0.98 9.25 3.68
N GLY A 85 -0.07 9.48 4.47
CA GLY A 85 0.03 10.04 5.82
C GLY A 85 0.33 8.98 6.87
N ILE A 86 1.56 8.94 7.36
CA ILE A 86 1.99 8.02 8.42
C ILE A 86 2.62 8.85 9.56
N ASP A 87 2.26 8.53 10.79
CA ASP A 87 2.85 9.16 11.98
C ASP A 87 4.20 8.50 12.29
N ASP A 88 5.28 9.28 12.24
CA ASP A 88 6.65 8.79 12.48
C ASP A 88 6.82 8.11 13.85
N ARG A 89 6.00 8.49 14.82
CA ARG A 89 6.09 7.96 16.21
C ARG A 89 5.76 6.48 16.31
N ILE A 90 4.98 5.94 15.38
CA ILE A 90 4.59 4.53 15.41
C ILE A 90 5.57 3.61 14.68
N LEU A 91 6.50 4.17 13.91
CA LEU A 91 7.36 3.42 13.01
C LEU A 91 8.42 2.56 13.69
N PRO A 92 9.10 3.00 14.79
CA PRO A 92 10.17 2.22 15.39
C PRO A 92 9.73 0.82 15.82
N GLY A 93 10.42 -0.22 15.32
CA GLY A 93 10.13 -1.62 15.62
C GLY A 93 9.02 -2.25 14.77
N MET A 94 8.39 -1.50 13.86
CA MET A 94 7.42 -2.07 12.93
C MET A 94 8.09 -3.04 11.95
N ARG A 95 7.41 -4.17 11.72
CA ARG A 95 7.76 -5.10 10.65
C ARG A 95 7.16 -4.62 9.34
N VAL A 96 7.95 -4.70 8.27
CA VAL A 96 7.58 -4.29 6.93
C VAL A 96 7.89 -5.40 5.92
N LYS A 97 7.21 -5.36 4.78
CA LYS A 97 7.55 -6.17 3.60
C LYS A 97 8.30 -5.27 2.63
N VAL A 98 9.48 -5.70 2.17
CA VAL A 98 10.34 -4.94 1.27
C VAL A 98 10.38 -5.58 -0.10
N GLY A 99 10.12 -4.78 -1.11
CA GLY A 99 10.11 -5.18 -2.53
C GLY A 99 8.98 -6.14 -2.88
N ARG A 100 8.82 -6.41 -4.16
CA ARG A 100 7.72 -7.25 -4.69
C ARG A 100 7.75 -8.70 -4.20
N LYS A 101 8.90 -9.20 -3.74
CA LYS A 101 9.02 -10.53 -3.13
C LYS A 101 8.61 -10.56 -1.67
N GLY A 102 8.31 -9.41 -1.07
CA GLY A 102 7.86 -9.30 0.31
C GLY A 102 8.90 -9.75 1.35
N HIS A 103 10.18 -9.41 1.13
CA HIS A 103 11.22 -9.69 2.12
C HIS A 103 10.86 -9.04 3.46
N GLN A 104 11.03 -9.79 4.55
CA GLN A 104 10.73 -9.25 5.88
C GLN A 104 11.82 -8.27 6.30
N GLY A 105 11.42 -7.11 6.78
CA GLY A 105 12.30 -6.11 7.34
C GLY A 105 11.74 -5.54 8.64
N VAL A 106 12.57 -4.84 9.39
CA VAL A 106 12.19 -4.15 10.62
C VAL A 106 12.67 -2.70 10.56
N ILE A 107 11.80 -1.77 10.93
CA ILE A 107 12.18 -0.36 11.03
C ILE A 107 12.97 -0.14 12.32
N LEU A 108 14.25 0.18 12.16
CA LEU A 108 15.18 0.44 13.25
C LEU A 108 15.16 1.91 13.66
N SER A 109 15.33 2.12 14.96
CA SER A 109 15.58 3.43 15.56
C SER A 109 16.74 3.32 16.54
N THR A 110 17.45 4.40 16.78
CA THR A 110 18.47 4.46 17.83
C THR A 110 17.83 4.10 19.17
N PRO A 111 18.38 3.11 19.92
CA PRO A 111 17.85 2.75 21.24
C PRO A 111 17.80 3.93 22.20
N ILE A 112 16.74 4.03 22.99
CA ILE A 112 16.50 5.16 23.93
C ILE A 112 17.66 5.34 24.89
N HIS A 113 18.29 4.25 25.36
CA HIS A 113 19.43 4.29 26.29
C HIS A 113 20.75 4.77 25.68
N MET A 114 20.84 4.81 24.33
CA MET A 114 22.01 5.32 23.59
C MET A 114 21.83 6.78 23.13
N GLY A 115 20.64 7.33 23.23
CA GLY A 115 20.34 8.73 22.89
C GLY A 115 19.85 9.50 24.10
N ARG A 116 20.55 10.57 24.48
CA ARG A 116 20.13 11.46 25.59
C ARG A 116 19.00 12.43 25.22
N GLU A 117 18.55 12.43 23.97
CA GLU A 117 17.55 13.38 23.50
C GLU A 117 16.18 12.71 23.41
N ALA A 118 15.22 13.27 24.16
CA ALA A 118 13.80 12.90 24.13
C ALA A 118 13.08 13.37 22.84
N ALA A 119 13.83 13.71 21.79
CA ALA A 119 13.25 14.16 20.53
C ALA A 119 12.60 12.98 19.80
N VAL A 120 11.39 13.19 19.31
CA VAL A 120 10.71 12.24 18.42
C VAL A 120 11.57 12.08 17.17
N LYS A 121 12.00 10.85 16.88
CA LYS A 121 12.73 10.53 15.66
C LYS A 121 11.79 10.69 14.46
N THR A 122 12.27 11.35 13.44
CA THR A 122 11.56 11.47 12.16
C THR A 122 11.92 10.31 11.24
N ILE A 123 11.14 10.08 10.21
CA ILE A 123 11.39 9.02 9.21
C ILE A 123 12.80 9.10 8.61
N LYS A 124 13.40 10.30 8.54
CA LYS A 124 14.77 10.51 8.03
C LYS A 124 15.85 9.86 8.90
N ASP A 125 15.56 9.70 10.19
CA ASP A 125 16.47 9.11 11.19
C ASP A 125 16.29 7.58 11.30
N LEU A 126 15.26 7.02 10.66
CA LEU A 126 14.92 5.61 10.69
C LEU A 126 15.55 4.86 9.51
N ARG A 127 15.74 3.56 9.68
CA ARG A 127 16.24 2.64 8.65
C ARG A 127 15.45 1.36 8.69
N ILE A 128 15.43 0.65 7.56
CA ILE A 128 14.90 -0.72 7.49
C ILE A 128 16.09 -1.67 7.39
N ASP A 129 16.11 -2.70 8.25
CA ASP A 129 17.00 -3.83 8.22
C ASP A 129 16.28 -5.06 7.65
#